data_90004818a1dcf8585ba33787833bbb60
#
_entry.id   90004818a1dcf8585ba33787833bbb60
#
_cell.length_a   1.000
_cell.length_b   1.000
_cell.length_c   1.000
_cell.angle_alpha   90.00
_cell.angle_beta   90.00
_cell.angle_gamma   90.00
#
_symmetry.space_group_name_H-M   'P 1'
#
loop_
_entity.id
_entity.type
_entity.pdbx_description
1 polymer ?
#
loop_
_entity_poly.entity_id
_entity_poly.type
_entity_poly.pdbx_seq_one_letter_code
_entity_poly.pdbx_strand_id
1 'polypeptide(L)'
;MTNQSTVALPDLVTMHVASGVLQAMSKSLEAQTETSATVDAQGLQTFDSSAVAVLLELRRGLAQKGRLLHVINQPPKLLELVALYGVSELLPA
;
A
#
# COMPACT_ATOMS: atom_id res chain seq x y z
N MET A 1 18.16 -2.84 -16.51
CA MET A 1 17.61 -2.25 -15.51
C MET A 1 16.20 -2.64 -15.25
N THR A 2 15.83 -2.65 -14.10
CA THR A 2 14.51 -3.13 -13.79
C THR A 2 13.50 -2.02 -13.88
N ASN A 3 12.32 -2.38 -14.24
CA ASN A 3 11.24 -1.45 -14.33
C ASN A 3 10.24 -1.70 -13.24
N GLN A 4 10.72 -1.90 -12.05
CA GLN A 4 9.82 -2.20 -10.98
C GLN A 4 9.01 -0.99 -10.59
N SER A 5 7.72 -1.19 -10.51
CA SER A 5 6.81 -0.16 -10.06
C SER A 5 6.73 -0.20 -8.54
N THR A 6 7.84 0.11 -7.89
CA THR A 6 7.89 0.05 -6.44
C THR A 6 7.76 1.44 -5.85
N VAL A 7 6.78 1.61 -4.98
CA VAL A 7 6.55 2.87 -4.28
C VAL A 7 6.65 2.57 -2.79
N ALA A 8 7.44 3.37 -2.08
CA ALA A 8 7.64 3.16 -0.64
C ALA A 8 6.55 3.85 0.16
N LEU A 9 6.05 3.16 1.18
CA LEU A 9 5.21 3.81 2.18
C LEU A 9 6.07 4.77 3.00
N PRO A 10 5.53 5.92 3.38
CA PRO A 10 6.25 6.80 4.28
C PRO A 10 6.36 6.17 5.67
N ASP A 11 7.15 6.76 6.53
CA ASP A 11 7.33 6.24 7.88
C ASP A 11 6.11 6.50 8.77
N LEU A 12 5.27 7.45 8.42
CA LEU A 12 4.10 7.83 9.23
C LEU A 12 2.84 7.71 8.38
N VAL A 13 1.94 6.83 8.79
CA VAL A 13 0.62 6.70 8.14
C VAL A 13 -0.43 6.57 9.24
N THR A 14 -0.93 7.70 9.70
CA THR A 14 -1.99 7.75 10.69
C THR A 14 -3.19 8.44 10.07
N MET A 15 -4.30 8.43 10.79
CA MET A 15 -5.54 9.01 10.26
C MET A 15 -5.38 10.49 9.90
N HIS A 16 -4.46 11.18 10.55
CA HIS A 16 -4.28 12.61 10.29
C HIS A 16 -3.62 12.90 8.96
N VAL A 17 -2.85 11.96 8.43
CA VAL A 17 -2.12 12.15 7.18
C VAL A 17 -2.55 11.19 6.08
N ALA A 18 -3.52 10.33 6.38
CA ALA A 18 -3.86 9.22 5.47
C ALA A 18 -4.29 9.70 4.09
N SER A 19 -5.13 10.72 4.01
CA SER A 19 -5.60 11.14 2.69
C SER A 19 -4.49 11.74 1.85
N GLY A 20 -3.55 12.47 2.49
CA GLY A 20 -2.39 13.00 1.77
C GLY A 20 -1.49 11.88 1.27
N VAL A 21 -1.27 10.88 2.12
CA VAL A 21 -0.47 9.71 1.73
C VAL A 21 -1.13 9.00 0.55
N LEU A 22 -2.44 8.78 0.64
CA LEU A 22 -3.16 8.09 -0.42
C LEU A 22 -3.05 8.85 -1.74
N GLN A 23 -3.21 10.17 -1.71
CA GLN A 23 -3.10 10.97 -2.91
C GLN A 23 -1.71 10.88 -3.52
N ALA A 24 -0.68 11.00 -2.71
CA ALA A 24 0.69 10.98 -3.21
C ALA A 24 1.03 9.63 -3.80
N MET A 25 0.64 8.55 -3.13
CA MET A 25 0.93 7.21 -3.62
C MET A 25 0.11 6.88 -4.85
N SER A 26 -1.16 7.31 -4.90
CA SER A 26 -1.99 7.08 -6.07
C SER A 26 -1.37 7.76 -7.30
N LYS A 27 -0.87 8.97 -7.14
CA LYS A 27 -0.22 9.67 -8.23
C LYS A 27 1.01 8.92 -8.72
N SER A 28 1.84 8.45 -7.79
CA SER A 28 3.03 7.70 -8.16
C SER A 28 2.69 6.43 -8.91
N LEU A 29 1.64 5.73 -8.47
CA LEU A 29 1.24 4.49 -9.11
C LEU A 29 0.55 4.72 -10.45
N GLU A 30 -0.18 5.82 -10.58
CA GLU A 30 -0.84 6.15 -11.84
C GLU A 30 0.15 6.46 -12.94
N ALA A 31 1.33 6.96 -12.58
CA ALA A 31 2.36 7.26 -13.57
C ALA A 31 2.97 6.00 -14.15
N GLN A 32 2.66 4.84 -13.60
CA GLN A 32 3.22 3.57 -14.03
C GLN A 32 2.19 2.80 -14.82
N THR A 33 2.67 1.94 -15.71
CA THR A 33 1.78 1.21 -16.61
C THR A 33 1.85 -0.29 -16.45
N GLU A 34 2.71 -0.81 -15.57
CA GLU A 34 2.83 -2.24 -15.38
C GLU A 34 1.57 -2.85 -14.82
N THR A 35 1.35 -4.12 -15.13
CA THR A 35 0.20 -4.86 -14.61
C THR A 35 0.27 -4.99 -13.10
N SER A 36 1.47 -5.15 -12.56
CA SER A 36 1.65 -5.30 -11.12
C SER A 36 2.35 -4.06 -10.57
N ALA A 37 1.87 -3.60 -9.43
CA ALA A 37 2.48 -2.51 -8.70
C ALA A 37 2.89 -3.03 -7.32
N THR A 38 4.04 -2.58 -6.84
CA THR A 38 4.58 -3.02 -5.56
C THR A 38 4.70 -1.83 -4.62
N VAL A 39 4.18 -2.01 -3.42
CA VAL A 39 4.35 -1.05 -2.33
C VAL A 39 5.27 -1.67 -1.30
N ASP A 40 6.35 -0.95 -0.96
CA ASP A 40 7.32 -1.41 0.02
C ASP A 40 6.99 -0.76 1.36
N ALA A 41 6.66 -1.58 2.34
CA ALA A 41 6.26 -1.10 3.65
C ALA A 41 7.42 -1.12 4.64
N GLN A 42 8.64 -1.33 4.17
CA GLN A 42 9.78 -1.49 5.06
C GLN A 42 10.02 -0.27 5.95
N GLY A 43 9.80 0.92 5.42
CA GLY A 43 10.06 2.16 6.15
C GLY A 43 8.95 2.59 7.10
N LEU A 44 7.84 1.88 7.12
CA LEU A 44 6.69 2.26 7.94
C LEU A 44 7.01 2.06 9.41
N GLN A 45 6.90 3.11 10.21
CA GLN A 45 7.25 3.05 11.63
C GLN A 45 6.09 3.43 12.54
N THR A 46 5.42 4.52 12.26
CA THR A 46 4.30 4.99 13.10
C THR A 46 3.03 4.94 12.27
N PHE A 47 2.08 4.11 12.71
CA PHE A 47 0.87 3.95 11.92
C PHE A 47 -0.26 3.41 12.80
N ASP A 48 -1.48 3.61 12.32
CA ASP A 48 -2.67 3.02 12.91
C ASP A 48 -3.42 2.27 11.80
N SER A 49 -4.69 1.95 12.04
CA SER A 49 -5.47 1.21 11.06
C SER A 49 -5.65 1.97 9.75
N SER A 50 -5.35 3.27 9.73
CA SER A 50 -5.40 4.03 8.49
C SER A 50 -4.43 3.49 7.45
N ALA A 51 -3.31 2.88 7.90
CA ALA A 51 -2.38 2.26 6.96
C ALA A 51 -3.06 1.14 6.17
N VAL A 52 -3.87 0.34 6.84
CA VAL A 52 -4.62 -0.72 6.16
C VAL A 52 -5.61 -0.10 5.18
N ALA A 53 -6.30 0.95 5.61
CA ALA A 53 -7.28 1.61 4.75
C ALA A 53 -6.62 2.19 3.50
N VAL A 54 -5.45 2.83 3.64
CA VAL A 54 -4.73 3.37 2.50
C VAL A 54 -4.37 2.26 1.51
N LEU A 55 -3.85 1.15 2.03
CA LEU A 55 -3.47 0.05 1.15
C LEU A 55 -4.67 -0.55 0.42
N LEU A 56 -5.80 -0.67 1.10
CA LEU A 56 -7.01 -1.19 0.47
C LEU A 56 -7.52 -0.25 -0.61
N GLU A 57 -7.45 1.06 -0.38
CA GLU A 57 -7.88 2.02 -1.39
C GLU A 57 -6.93 1.99 -2.60
N LEU A 58 -5.64 1.85 -2.37
CA LEU A 58 -4.70 1.71 -3.47
C LEU A 58 -5.01 0.47 -4.29
N ARG A 59 -5.28 -0.64 -3.61
CA ARG A 59 -5.64 -1.89 -4.28
C ARG A 59 -6.89 -1.72 -5.13
N ARG A 60 -7.88 -1.05 -4.56
CA ARG A 60 -9.15 -0.85 -5.25
C ARG A 60 -8.95 -0.01 -6.52
N GLY A 61 -8.18 1.06 -6.41
CA GLY A 61 -7.92 1.91 -7.57
C GLY A 61 -7.16 1.18 -8.66
N LEU A 62 -6.19 0.35 -8.28
CA LEU A 62 -5.44 -0.43 -9.26
C LEU A 62 -6.32 -1.49 -9.90
N ALA A 63 -7.18 -2.13 -9.13
CA ALA A 63 -8.06 -3.17 -9.64
C ALA A 63 -9.01 -2.63 -10.69
N GLN A 64 -9.45 -1.39 -10.54
CA GLN A 64 -10.33 -0.77 -11.53
C GLN A 64 -9.64 -0.62 -12.88
N LYS A 65 -8.31 -0.63 -12.89
CA LYS A 65 -7.52 -0.54 -14.11
C LYS A 65 -6.92 -1.88 -14.51
N GLY A 66 -7.40 -2.96 -13.91
CA GLY A 66 -6.90 -4.30 -14.22
C GLY A 66 -5.51 -4.56 -13.69
N ARG A 67 -5.08 -3.81 -12.69
CA ARG A 67 -3.74 -3.94 -12.14
C ARG A 67 -3.78 -4.59 -10.78
N LEU A 68 -2.67 -5.20 -10.39
CA LEU A 68 -2.54 -5.91 -9.12
C LEU A 68 -1.61 -5.14 -8.18
N LEU A 69 -1.89 -5.25 -6.89
CA LEU A 69 -1.05 -4.64 -5.86
C LEU A 69 -0.37 -5.71 -5.04
N HIS A 70 0.93 -5.56 -4.84
CA HIS A 70 1.71 -6.38 -3.92
C HIS A 70 2.30 -5.46 -2.85
N VAL A 71 2.20 -5.87 -1.59
CA VAL A 71 2.77 -5.10 -0.49
C VAL A 71 3.87 -5.94 0.13
N ILE A 72 5.11 -5.49 0.00
CA ILE A 72 6.26 -6.25 0.48
C ILE A 72 6.82 -5.64 1.76
N ASN A 73 7.55 -6.45 2.51
CA ASN A 73 8.25 -6.02 3.73
C ASN A 73 7.30 -5.42 4.76
N GLN A 74 6.13 -6.03 4.92
CA GLN A 74 5.16 -5.57 5.90
C GLN A 74 5.73 -5.78 7.30
N PRO A 75 5.78 -4.74 8.14
CA PRO A 75 6.19 -4.94 9.53
C PRO A 75 5.23 -5.89 10.24
N PRO A 76 5.70 -6.60 11.27
CA PRO A 76 4.83 -7.55 11.97
C PRO A 76 3.53 -6.93 12.48
N LYS A 77 3.61 -5.69 12.97
CA LYS A 77 2.42 -5.02 13.49
C LYS A 77 1.41 -4.74 12.38
N LEU A 78 1.89 -4.44 11.18
CA LEU A 78 0.99 -4.24 10.06
C LEU A 78 0.34 -5.55 9.64
N LEU A 79 1.12 -6.63 9.63
CA LEU A 79 0.57 -7.95 9.34
C LEU A 79 -0.52 -8.32 10.33
N GLU A 80 -0.32 -7.98 11.61
CA GLU A 80 -1.33 -8.25 12.63
C GLU A 80 -2.61 -7.48 12.37
N LEU A 81 -2.49 -6.22 11.99
CA LEU A 81 -3.68 -5.41 11.70
C LEU A 81 -4.41 -5.94 10.46
N VAL A 82 -3.67 -6.30 9.44
CA VAL A 82 -4.27 -6.86 8.21
C VAL A 82 -5.04 -8.12 8.54
N ALA A 83 -4.45 -8.99 9.37
CA ALA A 83 -5.11 -10.23 9.78
C ALA A 83 -6.33 -9.93 10.66
N LEU A 84 -6.21 -8.97 11.56
CA LEU A 84 -7.29 -8.61 12.46
C LEU A 84 -8.53 -8.15 11.69
N TYR A 85 -8.32 -7.40 10.63
CA TYR A 85 -9.42 -6.92 9.82
C TYR A 85 -9.88 -7.93 8.77
N GLY A 86 -9.23 -9.10 8.72
CA GLY A 86 -9.67 -10.16 7.82
C GLY A 86 -9.40 -9.87 6.35
N VAL A 87 -8.39 -9.07 6.05
CA VAL A 87 -8.12 -8.67 4.68
C VAL A 87 -6.78 -9.17 4.18
N SER A 88 -6.23 -10.22 4.80
CA SER A 88 -4.93 -10.76 4.41
C SER A 88 -4.89 -11.18 2.94
N GLU A 89 -6.00 -11.72 2.45
CA GLU A 89 -6.05 -12.17 1.05
C GLU A 89 -6.05 -11.01 0.08
N LEU A 90 -6.50 -9.84 0.52
CA LEU A 90 -6.56 -8.67 -0.33
C LEU A 90 -5.22 -7.94 -0.40
N LEU A 91 -4.35 -8.18 0.57
CA LEU A 91 -3.05 -7.50 0.65
C LEU A 91 -1.93 -8.52 0.79
N PRO A 92 -1.73 -9.37 -0.21
CA PRO A 92 -0.68 -10.39 -0.12
C PRO A 92 0.70 -9.75 -0.09
N ALA A 93 1.59 -10.41 0.62
CA ALA A 93 2.96 -9.96 0.76
C ALA A 93 3.85 -10.56 -0.32
#